data_89689b9e6a1eb6354433fca0bbef4dd2
#
_entry.id   89689b9e6a1eb6354433fca0bbef4dd2
#
_cell.length_a   1.000
_cell.length_b   1.000
_cell.length_c   1.000
_cell.angle_alpha   90.00
_cell.angle_beta   90.00
_cell.angle_gamma   90.00
#
_symmetry.space_group_name_H-M   'P 1'
#
loop_
_entity.id
_entity.type
_entity.pdbx_description
1 polymer ?
#
loop_
_entity_poly.entity_id
_entity_poly.type
_entity_poly.pdbx_seq_one_letter_code
_entity_poly.pdbx_strand_id
1 'polypeptide(L)'
;MDTLDLHGLSASEAVSTVTAYLARVRKRHAGELVHIITGRGRNSPAGPVLKPKVRALLTAGSPHVASWGRDHDDGGFLVRLTDR
;
A
#
# COMPACT_ATOMS: atom_id res chain seq x y z
N MET A 1 12.09 -0.86 -8.27
CA MET A 1 10.68 -0.68 -7.86
C MET A 1 10.62 0.10 -6.55
N ASP A 2 9.82 1.14 -6.51
CA ASP A 2 9.69 1.93 -5.28
C ASP A 2 8.94 1.12 -4.22
N THR A 3 9.29 1.30 -2.96
CA THR A 3 8.73 0.50 -1.86
C THR A 3 8.34 1.40 -0.70
N LEU A 4 7.16 1.15 -0.14
CA LEU A 4 6.69 1.82 1.07
C LEU A 4 6.50 0.77 2.16
N ASP A 5 7.21 0.91 3.26
CA ASP A 5 7.11 -0.02 4.39
C ASP A 5 6.28 0.63 5.50
N LEU A 6 5.17 -0.01 5.85
CA LEU A 6 4.24 0.48 6.87
C LEU A 6 4.46 -0.14 8.24
N HIS A 7 5.50 -0.95 8.35
CA HIS A 7 5.83 -1.62 9.60
C HIS A 7 5.93 -0.60 10.74
N GLY A 8 5.30 -0.91 11.86
CA GLY A 8 5.34 -0.05 13.04
C GLY A 8 4.28 1.04 13.11
N LEU A 9 3.50 1.25 12.04
CA LEU A 9 2.46 2.27 12.05
C LEU A 9 1.14 1.72 12.61
N SER A 10 0.32 2.60 13.19
CA SER A 10 -1.06 2.27 13.53
C SER A 10 -1.88 2.17 12.24
N ALA A 11 -3.10 1.62 12.36
CA ALA A 11 -3.98 1.49 11.19
C ALA A 11 -4.29 2.84 10.56
N SER A 12 -4.63 3.86 11.37
CA SER A 12 -4.95 5.18 10.85
C SER A 12 -3.74 5.87 10.23
N GLU A 13 -2.57 5.72 10.84
CA GLU A 13 -1.32 6.24 10.28
C GLU A 13 -1.00 5.57 8.94
N ALA A 14 -1.21 4.26 8.86
CA ALA A 14 -0.94 3.52 7.62
C ALA A 14 -1.84 4.01 6.49
N VAL A 15 -3.14 4.19 6.74
CA VAL A 15 -4.08 4.67 5.73
C VAL A 15 -3.67 6.06 5.23
N SER A 16 -3.37 6.98 6.14
CA SER A 16 -2.93 8.32 5.79
C SER A 16 -1.63 8.29 4.98
N THR A 17 -0.69 7.45 5.40
CA THR A 17 0.61 7.34 4.75
C THR A 17 0.48 6.77 3.35
N VAL A 18 -0.33 5.73 3.16
CA VAL A 18 -0.54 5.13 1.84
C VAL A 18 -1.22 6.13 0.91
N THR A 19 -2.24 6.84 1.40
CA THR A 19 -2.95 7.82 0.59
C THR A 19 -2.01 8.92 0.09
N ALA A 20 -1.20 9.48 0.98
CA ALA A 20 -0.24 10.52 0.61
C ALA A 20 0.86 9.97 -0.31
N TYR A 21 1.31 8.75 -0.04
CA TYR A 21 2.35 8.11 -0.83
C TYR A 21 1.88 7.89 -2.27
N LEU A 22 0.68 7.36 -2.45
CA LEU A 22 0.17 7.07 -3.80
C LEU A 22 0.05 8.35 -4.63
N ALA A 23 -0.45 9.42 -4.02
CA ALA A 23 -0.57 10.70 -4.71
C ALA A 23 0.80 11.24 -5.15
N ARG A 24 1.81 11.08 -4.29
CA ARG A 24 3.16 11.59 -4.55
C ARG A 24 3.91 10.72 -5.56
N VAL A 25 3.89 9.40 -5.35
CA VAL A 25 4.70 8.48 -6.15
C VAL A 25 4.18 8.37 -7.58
N ARG A 26 2.88 8.52 -7.78
CA ARG A 26 2.30 8.47 -9.13
C ARG A 26 2.89 9.54 -10.03
N LYS A 27 3.26 10.69 -9.49
CA LYS A 27 3.85 11.77 -10.29
C LYS A 27 5.21 11.40 -10.88
N ARG A 28 5.94 10.52 -10.18
CA ARG A 28 7.30 10.11 -10.59
C ARG A 28 7.32 8.78 -11.31
N HIS A 29 6.38 7.89 -11.00
CA HIS A 29 6.40 6.50 -11.43
C HIS A 29 5.09 6.09 -12.08
N ALA A 30 4.46 7.00 -12.83
CA ALA A 30 3.20 6.72 -13.52
C ALA A 30 3.30 5.45 -14.35
N GLY A 31 2.30 4.59 -14.23
CA GLY A 31 2.25 3.32 -14.96
C GLY A 31 3.13 2.22 -14.40
N GLU A 32 3.95 2.51 -13.41
CA GLU A 32 4.88 1.53 -12.84
C GLU A 32 4.28 0.80 -11.65
N LEU A 33 4.91 -0.30 -11.25
CA LEU A 33 4.57 -1.03 -10.05
C LEU A 33 5.31 -0.45 -8.86
N VAL A 34 4.61 -0.39 -7.73
CA VAL A 34 5.23 -0.09 -6.43
C VAL A 34 4.84 -1.17 -5.45
N HIS A 35 5.62 -1.32 -4.39
CA HIS A 35 5.41 -2.36 -3.38
C HIS A 35 5.08 -1.70 -2.04
N ILE A 36 3.93 -2.06 -1.47
CA ILE A 36 3.52 -1.57 -0.16
C ILE A 36 3.60 -2.73 0.82
N ILE A 37 4.47 -2.61 1.81
CA ILE A 37 4.72 -3.68 2.78
C ILE A 37 3.92 -3.38 4.04
N THR A 38 3.01 -4.28 4.39
CA THR A 38 2.20 -4.18 5.62
C THR A 38 2.74 -5.05 6.74
N GLY A 39 3.58 -6.04 6.37
CA GLY A 39 4.03 -7.06 7.29
C GLY A 39 2.97 -8.14 7.45
N ARG A 40 3.35 -9.19 8.17
CA ARG A 40 2.44 -10.32 8.42
C ARG A 40 1.65 -10.16 9.71
N GLY A 41 1.86 -9.08 10.44
CA GLY A 41 1.09 -8.76 11.63
C GLY A 41 1.57 -9.41 12.91
N ARG A 42 2.64 -10.19 12.86
CA ARG A 42 3.08 -10.97 14.04
C ARG A 42 3.58 -10.11 15.18
N ASN A 43 4.37 -9.09 14.88
CA ASN A 43 4.99 -8.23 15.89
C ASN A 43 4.68 -6.77 15.66
N SER A 44 3.61 -6.49 14.92
CA SER A 44 3.20 -5.12 14.64
C SER A 44 2.31 -4.59 15.77
N PRO A 45 2.46 -3.33 16.18
CA PRO A 45 1.54 -2.73 17.16
C PRO A 45 0.08 -2.77 16.70
N ALA A 46 -0.16 -2.67 15.40
CA ALA A 46 -1.51 -2.77 14.85
C ALA A 46 -1.91 -4.21 14.56
N GLY A 47 -0.98 -5.17 14.74
CA GLY A 47 -1.24 -6.58 14.48
C GLY A 47 -1.64 -6.82 13.03
N PRO A 48 -2.53 -7.77 12.76
CA PRO A 48 -2.97 -8.08 11.40
C PRO A 48 -3.89 -7.01 10.80
N VAL A 49 -4.18 -5.94 11.53
CA VAL A 49 -5.14 -4.92 11.09
C VAL A 49 -4.63 -4.10 9.90
N LEU A 50 -3.31 -3.94 9.76
CA LEU A 50 -2.74 -3.15 8.66
C LEU A 50 -3.13 -3.71 7.29
N LYS A 51 -2.97 -5.01 7.09
CA LYS A 51 -3.26 -5.62 5.80
C LYS A 51 -4.72 -5.44 5.39
N PRO A 52 -5.72 -5.76 6.23
CA PRO A 52 -7.12 -5.53 5.87
C PRO A 52 -7.44 -4.06 5.61
N LYS A 53 -6.82 -3.15 6.34
CA LYS A 53 -7.07 -1.72 6.15
C LYS A 53 -6.52 -1.21 4.82
N VAL A 54 -5.31 -1.60 4.47
CA VAL A 54 -4.73 -1.23 3.18
C VAL A 54 -5.51 -1.89 2.04
N ARG A 55 -5.90 -3.15 2.20
CA ARG A 55 -6.71 -3.84 1.22
C ARG A 55 -8.05 -3.12 1.00
N ALA A 56 -8.71 -2.70 2.07
CA ALA A 56 -9.97 -1.96 1.96
C ALA A 56 -9.78 -0.65 1.21
N LEU A 57 -8.69 0.06 1.49
CA LEU A 57 -8.36 1.30 0.79
C LEU A 57 -8.18 1.06 -0.71
N LEU A 58 -7.44 0.02 -1.08
CA LEU A 58 -7.20 -0.31 -2.48
C LEU A 58 -8.48 -0.80 -3.16
N THR A 59 -9.30 -1.59 -2.45
CA THR A 59 -10.57 -2.10 -2.97
C THR A 59 -11.57 -0.97 -3.22
N ALA A 60 -11.61 0.01 -2.33
CA ALA A 60 -12.49 1.17 -2.49
C ALA A 60 -12.14 1.99 -3.73
N GLY A 61 -10.91 1.85 -4.20
CA GLY A 61 -10.45 2.55 -5.39
C GLY A 61 -9.70 3.82 -5.06
N SER A 62 -8.77 4.14 -5.94
CA SER A 62 -7.99 5.36 -5.83
C SER A 62 -7.74 5.87 -7.24
N PRO A 63 -7.80 7.21 -7.47
CA PRO A 63 -7.51 7.74 -8.79
C PRO A 63 -6.06 7.51 -9.22
N HIS A 64 -5.21 7.09 -8.28
CA HIS A 64 -3.79 6.87 -8.53
C HIS A 64 -3.44 5.40 -8.80
N VAL A 65 -4.41 4.49 -8.64
CA VAL A 65 -4.18 3.04 -8.74
C VAL A 65 -4.95 2.47 -9.92
N ALA A 66 -4.23 1.85 -10.85
CA ALA A 66 -4.83 1.18 -12.00
C ALA A 66 -5.23 -0.25 -11.64
N SER A 67 -4.38 -0.96 -10.90
CA SER A 67 -4.64 -2.33 -10.46
C SER A 67 -3.76 -2.65 -9.27
N TRP A 68 -4.08 -3.73 -8.56
CA TRP A 68 -3.28 -4.15 -7.41
C TRP A 68 -3.52 -5.63 -7.13
N GLY A 69 -2.59 -6.23 -6.37
CA GLY A 69 -2.70 -7.60 -5.94
C GLY A 69 -1.83 -7.84 -4.73
N ARG A 70 -1.98 -8.98 -4.09
CA ARG A 70 -1.10 -9.37 -2.99
C ARG A 70 0.27 -9.73 -3.54
N ASP A 71 1.32 -9.47 -2.76
CA ASP A 71 2.63 -9.96 -3.14
C ASP A 71 2.72 -11.48 -2.85
N HIS A 72 3.75 -12.13 -3.39
CA HIS A 72 3.85 -13.58 -3.27
C HIS A 72 4.22 -14.04 -1.86
N ASP A 73 4.76 -13.16 -1.04
CA ASP A 73 5.08 -13.47 0.37
C ASP A 73 3.93 -13.19 1.32
N ASP A 74 2.83 -12.64 0.79
CA ASP A 74 1.67 -12.24 1.57
C ASP A 74 2.00 -11.23 2.68
N GLY A 75 3.09 -10.51 2.50
CA GLY A 75 3.52 -9.47 3.45
C GLY A 75 3.13 -8.06 3.01
N GLY A 76 2.41 -7.92 1.89
CA GLY A 76 2.03 -6.62 1.39
C GLY A 76 1.30 -6.70 0.06
N PHE A 77 1.37 -5.63 -0.70
CA PHE A 77 0.66 -5.50 -1.97
C PHE A 77 1.57 -4.95 -3.05
N LEU A 78 1.36 -5.43 -4.27
CA LEU A 78 1.93 -4.82 -5.47
C LEU A 78 0.85 -3.96 -6.08
N VAL A 79 1.18 -2.72 -6.38
CA VAL A 79 0.22 -1.73 -6.87
C VAL A 79 0.75 -1.14 -8.17
N ARG A 80 -0.06 -1.22 -9.22
CA ARG A 80 0.28 -0.55 -10.48
C ARG A 80 -0.37 0.83 -10.48
N LEU A 81 0.44 1.83 -10.68
CA LEU A 81 -0.02 3.22 -10.70
C LEU A 81 -0.66 3.55 -12.04
N THR A 82 -1.60 4.49 -12.01
CA THR A 82 -2.15 5.02 -13.26
C THR A 82 -1.06 5.78 -14.02
N ASP A 83 -1.20 5.85 -15.33
CA ASP A 83 -0.24 6.54 -16.19
C ASP A 83 -0.72 7.92 -16.66
N ARG A 84 -1.73 8.46 -15.96
CA ARG A 84 -2.30 9.77 -16.26
C ARG A 84 -2.13 10.75 -15.13
#